data_e4012109b7ae04769fd671e3a4b2831e
#
_entry.id   e4012109b7ae04769fd671e3a4b2831e
#
_cell.length_a   1.000
_cell.length_b   1.000
_cell.length_c   1.000
_cell.angle_alpha   90.00
_cell.angle_beta   90.00
_cell.angle_gamma   90.00
#
_symmetry.space_group_name_H-M   'P 1'
#
loop_
_entity.id
_entity.type
_entity.pdbx_description
1 polymer ?
#
loop_
_entity_poly.entity_id
_entity_poly.type
_entity_poly.pdbx_seq_one_letter_code
_entity_poly.pdbx_strand_id
1 'polypeptide(L)'
;YGINNINRFLQENNKSKAYRWGLWTFKVGDPILFNESERFMPVLYNNLKGKIVDISLDEEEDCIWFSIKVEKEISEDEVWHTDLKLLESDEEGKSIVKFRVTRKKDSDDDKEFADDTDIPFQIAYAVSIHKAQGLEYDSVKVIITEEVDEMITHNIFYTAITRSKKHLKIYWSPETQE
;
A
#
# COMPACT_ATOMS: atom_id res chain seq x y z
N TYR A 1 4.12 18.95 3.36
CA TYR A 1 4.71 17.61 3.18
C TYR A 1 3.62 16.54 3.17
N GLY A 2 3.06 16.18 1.96
CA GLY A 2 2.01 15.16 1.86
C GLY A 2 2.55 13.74 2.04
N ILE A 3 1.66 12.78 2.38
CA ILE A 3 1.98 11.34 2.58
C ILE A 3 2.72 10.76 1.37
N ASN A 4 2.37 11.16 0.16
CA ASN A 4 3.02 10.68 -1.07
C ASN A 4 4.49 11.08 -1.13
N ASN A 5 4.85 12.29 -0.69
CA ASN A 5 6.24 12.73 -0.64
C ASN A 5 7.05 11.97 0.42
N ILE A 6 6.44 11.69 1.57
CA ILE A 6 7.07 10.87 2.61
C ILE A 6 7.28 9.44 2.10
N ASN A 7 6.29 8.84 1.45
CA ASN A 7 6.43 7.52 0.86
C ASN A 7 7.54 7.46 -0.18
N ARG A 8 7.63 8.46 -1.08
CA ARG A 8 8.70 8.56 -2.08
C ARG A 8 10.07 8.67 -1.42
N PHE A 9 10.22 9.56 -0.44
CA PHE A 9 11.47 9.75 0.29
C PHE A 9 11.91 8.46 1.00
N LEU A 10 11.00 7.76 1.66
CA LEU A 10 11.32 6.50 2.34
C LEU A 10 11.64 5.38 1.34
N GLN A 11 10.94 5.33 0.20
CA GLN A 11 11.19 4.36 -0.87
C GLN A 11 12.59 4.54 -1.51
N GLU A 12 13.20 5.73 -1.46
CA GLU A 12 14.57 5.97 -1.96
C GLU A 12 15.62 5.13 -1.22
N ASN A 13 15.34 4.74 0.04
CA ASN A 13 16.21 3.84 0.80
C ASN A 13 16.15 2.39 0.29
N ASN A 14 15.10 2.00 -0.39
CA ASN A 14 15.01 0.71 -1.06
C ASN A 14 15.84 0.75 -2.34
N LYS A 15 16.92 -0.05 -2.38
CA LYS A 15 17.89 -0.09 -3.49
C LYS A 15 17.55 -1.10 -4.58
N SER A 16 16.39 -1.76 -4.49
CA SER A 16 15.90 -2.68 -5.53
C SER A 16 15.62 -1.92 -6.83
N LYS A 17 15.62 -2.67 -7.95
CA LYS A 17 15.27 -2.13 -9.26
C LYS A 17 13.90 -1.44 -9.21
N ALA A 18 13.84 -0.24 -9.80
CA ALA A 18 12.60 0.51 -9.92
C ALA A 18 11.85 0.12 -11.20
N TYR A 19 10.57 -0.12 -11.08
CA TYR A 19 9.63 -0.37 -12.19
C TYR A 19 8.64 0.79 -12.24
N ARG A 20 8.61 1.48 -13.39
CA ARG A 20 7.66 2.60 -13.62
C ARG A 20 6.42 2.07 -14.32
N TRP A 21 5.26 2.42 -13.77
CA TRP A 21 3.96 2.13 -14.38
C TRP A 21 3.05 3.34 -14.20
N GLY A 22 2.79 4.02 -15.29
CA GLY A 22 2.13 5.31 -15.25
C GLY A 22 2.91 6.33 -14.41
N LEU A 23 2.22 7.00 -13.53
CA LEU A 23 2.81 7.97 -12.61
C LEU A 23 3.51 7.34 -11.39
N TRP A 24 3.40 6.01 -11.25
CA TRP A 24 3.85 5.30 -10.08
C TRP A 24 5.20 4.60 -10.30
N THR A 25 5.92 4.43 -9.23
CA THR A 25 7.17 3.65 -9.19
C THR A 25 7.08 2.60 -8.12
N PHE A 26 7.40 1.36 -8.47
CA PHE A 26 7.37 0.21 -7.59
C PHE A 26 8.72 -0.46 -7.51
N LYS A 27 9.04 -1.01 -6.34
CA LYS A 27 10.27 -1.78 -6.11
C LYS A 27 9.94 -3.05 -5.33
N VAL A 28 10.67 -4.11 -5.62
CA VAL A 28 10.62 -5.32 -4.77
C VAL A 28 11.04 -4.93 -3.35
N GLY A 29 10.27 -5.37 -2.37
CA GLY A 29 10.47 -5.03 -0.97
C GLY A 29 9.61 -3.87 -0.47
N ASP A 30 8.90 -3.13 -1.34
CA ASP A 30 8.00 -2.06 -0.93
C ASP A 30 6.84 -2.62 -0.09
N PRO A 31 6.56 -2.03 1.08
CA PRO A 31 5.32 -2.30 1.81
C PRO A 31 4.14 -1.66 1.10
N ILE A 32 3.01 -2.35 1.10
CA ILE A 32 1.78 -1.87 0.49
C ILE A 32 0.58 -2.04 1.42
N LEU A 33 -0.47 -1.25 1.15
CA LEU A 33 -1.82 -1.50 1.65
C LEU A 33 -2.76 -1.63 0.45
N PHE A 34 -3.58 -2.68 0.46
CA PHE A 34 -4.63 -2.80 -0.54
C PHE A 34 -5.68 -1.71 -0.36
N ASN A 35 -6.15 -1.18 -1.47
CA ASN A 35 -7.28 -0.26 -1.52
C ASN A 35 -8.59 -1.08 -1.62
N GLU A 36 -9.72 -0.42 -1.40
CA GLU A 36 -11.01 -1.00 -1.71
C GLU A 36 -11.09 -1.28 -3.22
N SER A 37 -11.28 -2.54 -3.57
CA SER A 37 -11.37 -2.98 -4.95
C SER A 37 -12.31 -4.17 -5.03
N GLU A 38 -13.37 -4.06 -5.83
CA GLU A 38 -14.32 -5.15 -6.06
C GLU A 38 -13.66 -6.36 -6.76
N ARG A 39 -12.60 -6.12 -7.53
CA ARG A 39 -11.92 -7.12 -8.36
C ARG A 39 -11.43 -8.34 -7.58
N PHE A 40 -10.95 -8.13 -6.35
CA PHE A 40 -10.34 -9.18 -5.53
C PHE A 40 -11.10 -9.49 -4.24
N MET A 41 -12.25 -8.84 -4.03
CA MET A 41 -13.09 -9.12 -2.87
C MET A 41 -13.72 -10.52 -2.97
N PRO A 42 -13.86 -11.26 -1.86
CA PRO A 42 -13.45 -10.90 -0.50
C PRO A 42 -12.02 -11.33 -0.14
N VAL A 43 -11.24 -11.82 -1.11
CA VAL A 43 -9.91 -12.40 -0.86
C VAL A 43 -8.93 -11.34 -0.37
N LEU A 44 -8.82 -10.25 -1.12
CA LEU A 44 -8.03 -9.08 -0.74
C LEU A 44 -8.98 -7.93 -0.40
N TYR A 45 -8.87 -7.41 0.80
CA TYR A 45 -9.76 -6.39 1.34
C TYR A 45 -9.00 -5.09 1.66
N ASN A 46 -9.76 -4.01 1.83
CA ASN A 46 -9.21 -2.69 2.13
C ASN A 46 -8.33 -2.71 3.39
N ASN A 47 -7.16 -2.08 3.28
CA ASN A 47 -6.12 -2.02 4.32
C ASN A 47 -5.43 -3.37 4.64
N LEU A 48 -5.64 -4.43 3.85
CA LEU A 48 -4.82 -5.63 3.98
C LEU A 48 -3.35 -5.26 3.69
N LYS A 49 -2.48 -5.61 4.63
CA LYS A 49 -1.04 -5.37 4.48
C LYS A 49 -0.40 -6.37 3.53
N GLY A 50 0.54 -5.88 2.76
CA GLY A 50 1.36 -6.72 1.90
C GLY A 50 2.76 -6.16 1.69
N LYS A 51 3.58 -6.96 1.03
CA LYS A 51 4.92 -6.59 0.61
C LYS A 51 5.16 -7.12 -0.80
N ILE A 52 5.64 -6.27 -1.69
CA ILE A 52 6.00 -6.68 -3.04
C ILE A 52 7.20 -7.61 -2.98
N VAL A 53 7.05 -8.84 -3.49
CA VAL A 53 8.13 -9.84 -3.53
C VAL A 53 8.68 -10.05 -4.94
N ASP A 54 7.89 -9.78 -5.97
CA ASP A 54 8.34 -9.81 -7.36
C ASP A 54 7.54 -8.84 -8.23
N ILE A 55 8.19 -8.32 -9.29
CA ILE A 55 7.59 -7.45 -10.31
C ILE A 55 8.12 -7.86 -11.67
N SER A 56 7.23 -8.05 -12.64
CA SER A 56 7.61 -8.23 -14.04
C SER A 56 6.73 -7.40 -14.97
N LEU A 57 7.37 -6.82 -16.00
CA LEU A 57 6.69 -6.10 -17.07
C LEU A 57 6.50 -7.06 -18.24
N ASP A 58 5.32 -7.03 -18.83
CA ASP A 58 4.99 -7.68 -20.08
C ASP A 58 4.67 -6.60 -21.11
N GLU A 59 5.64 -6.32 -21.99
CA GLU A 59 5.52 -5.27 -23.00
C GLU A 59 4.58 -5.68 -24.14
N GLU A 60 4.42 -6.98 -24.38
CA GLU A 60 3.52 -7.48 -25.44
C GLU A 60 2.05 -7.35 -25.03
N GLU A 61 1.73 -7.68 -23.79
CA GLU A 61 0.38 -7.55 -23.25
C GLU A 61 0.09 -6.17 -22.63
N ASP A 62 1.07 -5.24 -22.64
CA ASP A 62 1.01 -3.92 -21.97
C ASP A 62 0.48 -4.03 -20.54
N CYS A 63 1.11 -4.91 -19.77
CA CYS A 63 0.73 -5.14 -18.39
C CYS A 63 1.94 -5.28 -17.45
N ILE A 64 1.68 -5.02 -16.17
CA ILE A 64 2.63 -5.25 -15.08
C ILE A 64 2.09 -6.35 -14.17
N TRP A 65 2.93 -7.31 -13.82
CA TRP A 65 2.63 -8.37 -12.89
C TRP A 65 3.24 -8.07 -11.53
N PHE A 66 2.45 -8.25 -10.49
CA PHE A 66 2.90 -8.16 -9.11
C PHE A 66 2.75 -9.51 -8.41
N SER A 67 3.79 -9.95 -7.71
CA SER A 67 3.68 -10.98 -6.69
C SER A 67 3.79 -10.30 -5.32
N ILE A 68 2.78 -10.49 -4.48
CA ILE A 68 2.66 -9.80 -3.19
C ILE A 68 2.50 -10.81 -2.08
N LYS A 69 3.38 -10.75 -1.08
CA LYS A 69 3.20 -11.47 0.18
C LYS A 69 2.24 -10.69 1.06
N VAL A 70 1.12 -11.30 1.43
CA VAL A 70 0.06 -10.72 2.27
C VAL A 70 0.05 -11.33 3.66
N GLU A 71 -0.37 -10.55 4.65
CA GLU A 71 -0.55 -11.02 6.04
C GLU A 71 -1.93 -11.69 6.23
N LYS A 72 -2.22 -12.65 5.37
CA LYS A 72 -3.45 -13.45 5.39
C LYS A 72 -3.14 -14.82 4.80
N GLU A 73 -3.64 -15.88 5.44
CA GLU A 73 -3.70 -17.20 4.85
C GLU A 73 -4.81 -17.23 3.80
N ILE A 74 -4.49 -17.69 2.60
CA ILE A 74 -5.41 -17.78 1.46
C ILE A 74 -5.37 -19.22 0.95
N SER A 75 -6.54 -19.82 0.78
CA SER A 75 -6.68 -21.15 0.19
C SER A 75 -6.88 -21.10 -1.33
N GLU A 76 -6.65 -22.20 -2.01
CA GLU A 76 -6.90 -22.32 -3.45
C GLU A 76 -8.38 -22.11 -3.80
N ASP A 77 -9.29 -22.54 -2.93
CA ASP A 77 -10.73 -22.36 -3.14
C ASP A 77 -11.16 -20.89 -3.12
N GLU A 78 -10.50 -20.05 -2.28
CA GLU A 78 -10.80 -18.61 -2.21
C GLU A 78 -10.43 -17.88 -3.50
N VAL A 79 -9.36 -18.29 -4.19
CA VAL A 79 -8.89 -17.61 -5.43
C VAL A 79 -9.57 -18.13 -6.69
N TRP A 80 -10.26 -19.25 -6.63
CA TRP A 80 -10.83 -19.95 -7.80
C TRP A 80 -11.72 -19.06 -8.70
N HIS A 81 -12.44 -18.12 -8.11
CA HIS A 81 -13.35 -17.22 -8.83
C HIS A 81 -12.77 -15.81 -9.04
N THR A 82 -11.47 -15.64 -8.88
CA THR A 82 -10.79 -14.34 -8.99
C THR A 82 -9.70 -14.40 -10.05
N ASP A 83 -9.18 -13.23 -10.45
CA ASP A 83 -8.00 -13.11 -11.31
C ASP A 83 -6.68 -13.29 -10.53
N LEU A 84 -6.75 -13.73 -9.27
CA LEU A 84 -5.57 -13.98 -8.44
C LEU A 84 -5.00 -15.37 -8.74
N LYS A 85 -3.67 -15.47 -8.70
CA LYS A 85 -2.97 -16.74 -8.68
C LYS A 85 -2.32 -16.89 -7.31
N LEU A 86 -2.68 -17.93 -6.58
CA LEU A 86 -1.97 -18.29 -5.35
C LEU A 86 -0.66 -18.99 -5.75
N LEU A 87 0.48 -18.46 -5.31
CA LEU A 87 1.79 -19.03 -5.56
C LEU A 87 2.27 -19.86 -4.39
N GLU A 88 2.07 -19.38 -3.17
CA GLU A 88 2.55 -19.98 -1.94
C GLU A 88 1.64 -19.58 -0.78
N SER A 89 1.43 -20.49 0.16
CA SER A 89 0.84 -20.20 1.46
C SER A 89 1.71 -20.84 2.53
N ASP A 90 2.13 -20.05 3.53
CA ASP A 90 3.00 -20.54 4.60
C ASP A 90 2.21 -20.86 5.87
N GLU A 91 2.80 -21.69 6.75
CA GLU A 91 2.21 -22.08 8.03
C GLU A 91 2.12 -20.91 9.03
N GLU A 92 2.73 -19.77 8.72
CA GLU A 92 2.65 -18.55 9.54
C GLU A 92 1.41 -17.69 9.24
N GLY A 93 0.50 -18.18 8.40
CA GLY A 93 -0.71 -17.47 8.00
C GLY A 93 -0.46 -16.35 7.01
N LYS A 94 0.54 -16.52 6.14
CA LYS A 94 0.88 -15.58 5.06
C LYS A 94 0.82 -16.28 3.72
N SER A 95 0.39 -15.58 2.70
CA SER A 95 0.30 -16.11 1.33
C SER A 95 0.97 -15.20 0.33
N ILE A 96 1.46 -15.76 -0.77
CA ILE A 96 1.95 -15.00 -1.91
C ILE A 96 0.93 -15.13 -3.04
N VAL A 97 0.35 -14.00 -3.42
CA VAL A 97 -0.60 -13.90 -4.52
C VAL A 97 0.03 -13.16 -5.70
N LYS A 98 -0.32 -13.58 -6.91
CA LYS A 98 0.11 -12.94 -8.16
C LYS A 98 -1.10 -12.46 -8.96
N PHE A 99 -1.01 -11.24 -9.48
CA PHE A 99 -2.02 -10.66 -10.37
C PHE A 99 -1.39 -9.66 -11.33
N ARG A 100 -2.13 -9.34 -12.37
CA ARG A 100 -1.70 -8.35 -13.37
C ARG A 100 -2.52 -7.07 -13.28
N VAL A 101 -1.89 -5.97 -13.68
CA VAL A 101 -2.52 -4.67 -13.91
C VAL A 101 -2.25 -4.27 -15.34
N THR A 102 -3.30 -4.00 -16.10
CA THR A 102 -3.23 -3.55 -17.50
C THR A 102 -3.48 -2.05 -17.56
N ARG A 103 -2.96 -1.39 -18.58
CA ARG A 103 -3.38 -0.01 -18.88
C ARG A 103 -4.80 -0.02 -19.42
N LYS A 104 -5.65 0.86 -18.93
CA LYS A 104 -6.94 1.11 -19.55
C LYS A 104 -6.68 1.76 -20.91
N LYS A 105 -7.13 1.14 -21.99
CA LYS A 105 -7.20 1.79 -23.29
C LYS A 105 -8.50 2.59 -23.29
N ASP A 106 -8.40 3.90 -23.13
CA ASP A 106 -9.54 4.79 -23.34
C ASP A 106 -9.97 4.73 -24.82
N SER A 107 -11.23 4.36 -25.03
CA SER A 107 -11.88 4.38 -26.33
C SER A 107 -12.64 5.68 -26.55
N ASP A 108 -12.04 6.84 -26.33
CA ASP A 108 -12.58 8.09 -26.87
C ASP A 108 -11.53 9.22 -26.80
N ASP A 109 -11.43 9.94 -27.93
CA ASP A 109 -10.58 11.10 -28.14
C ASP A 109 -10.76 12.17 -27.06
N ASP A 110 -9.66 12.81 -26.68
CA ASP A 110 -9.56 14.02 -25.87
C ASP A 110 -9.40 13.86 -24.34
N LYS A 111 -8.38 13.11 -23.85
CA LYS A 111 -7.70 13.52 -22.61
C LYS A 111 -6.28 12.95 -22.52
N GLU A 112 -5.34 13.80 -22.78
CA GLU A 112 -3.88 13.56 -22.83
C GLU A 112 -3.22 13.18 -21.48
N PHE A 113 -3.98 12.96 -20.39
CA PHE A 113 -3.46 12.74 -19.04
C PHE A 113 -4.23 11.74 -18.15
N ALA A 114 -5.07 10.88 -18.69
CA ALA A 114 -5.73 9.85 -17.89
C ALA A 114 -4.93 8.54 -17.91
N ASP A 115 -3.82 8.50 -17.19
CA ASP A 115 -3.07 7.28 -16.88
C ASP A 115 -3.80 6.53 -15.73
N ASP A 116 -5.06 6.15 -16.00
CA ASP A 116 -5.97 5.52 -15.04
C ASP A 116 -5.69 4.01 -14.97
N THR A 117 -4.50 3.68 -14.52
CA THR A 117 -4.13 2.32 -14.12
C THR A 117 -4.74 2.02 -12.77
N ASP A 118 -5.77 1.18 -12.75
CA ASP A 118 -6.45 0.77 -11.51
C ASP A 118 -5.56 -0.18 -10.69
N ILE A 119 -4.56 0.40 -10.02
CA ILE A 119 -3.67 -0.33 -9.14
C ILE A 119 -4.39 -0.56 -7.81
N PRO A 120 -4.66 -1.81 -7.41
CA PRO A 120 -5.51 -2.14 -6.27
C PRO A 120 -4.83 -1.93 -4.91
N PHE A 121 -3.69 -1.25 -4.87
CA PHE A 121 -2.94 -0.98 -3.66
C PHE A 121 -2.17 0.33 -3.74
N GLN A 122 -1.69 0.80 -2.61
CA GLN A 122 -0.78 1.95 -2.51
C GLN A 122 0.50 1.57 -1.77
N ILE A 123 1.60 2.28 -2.07
CA ILE A 123 2.84 2.20 -1.30
C ILE A 123 2.59 2.71 0.12
N ALA A 124 3.06 2.00 1.12
CA ALA A 124 2.68 2.17 2.52
C ALA A 124 3.86 2.20 3.50
N TYR A 125 4.96 2.88 3.15
CA TYR A 125 6.00 3.23 4.13
C TYR A 125 5.46 4.20 5.18
N ALA A 126 4.56 5.09 4.77
CA ALA A 126 3.79 5.98 5.63
C ALA A 126 2.32 5.95 5.19
N VAL A 127 1.42 6.02 6.16
CA VAL A 127 -0.03 6.01 5.95
C VAL A 127 -0.70 7.06 6.81
N SER A 128 -1.88 7.52 6.43
CA SER A 128 -2.68 8.40 7.29
C SER A 128 -3.20 7.63 8.51
N ILE A 129 -3.48 8.37 9.57
CA ILE A 129 -4.04 7.78 10.80
C ILE A 129 -5.36 7.06 10.51
N HIS A 130 -6.19 7.61 9.62
CA HIS A 130 -7.45 6.99 9.21
C HIS A 130 -7.24 5.63 8.52
N LYS A 131 -6.25 5.53 7.63
CA LYS A 131 -5.90 4.24 7.00
C LYS A 131 -5.20 3.27 7.94
N ALA A 132 -4.56 3.77 8.99
CA ALA A 132 -3.96 2.94 10.04
C ALA A 132 -4.99 2.41 11.05
N GLN A 133 -6.22 2.89 11.01
CA GLN A 133 -7.28 2.44 11.94
C GLN A 133 -7.54 0.94 11.78
N GLY A 134 -7.53 0.20 12.90
CA GLY A 134 -7.66 -1.26 12.92
C GLY A 134 -6.35 -2.01 12.64
N LEU A 135 -5.30 -1.35 12.16
CA LEU A 135 -3.99 -1.95 11.94
C LEU A 135 -3.09 -1.81 13.17
N GLU A 136 -2.16 -2.73 13.32
CA GLU A 136 -1.17 -2.72 14.38
C GLU A 136 0.24 -2.96 13.82
N TYR A 137 1.23 -2.35 14.44
CA TYR A 137 2.62 -2.40 14.03
C TYR A 137 3.54 -2.56 15.24
N ASP A 138 4.62 -3.30 15.10
CA ASP A 138 5.62 -3.43 16.18
C ASP A 138 6.27 -2.09 16.53
N SER A 139 6.50 -1.25 15.54
CA SER A 139 7.08 0.08 15.72
C SER A 139 6.33 1.12 14.92
N VAL A 140 5.94 2.21 15.58
CA VAL A 140 5.22 3.33 14.97
C VAL A 140 5.99 4.63 15.18
N LYS A 141 6.07 5.42 14.13
CA LYS A 141 6.53 6.81 14.17
C LYS A 141 5.36 7.70 13.78
N VAL A 142 4.90 8.51 14.70
CA VAL A 142 3.85 9.51 14.47
C VAL A 142 4.54 10.83 14.14
N ILE A 143 4.14 11.45 13.02
CA ILE A 143 4.65 12.75 12.60
C ILE A 143 3.48 13.72 12.63
N ILE A 144 3.60 14.78 13.40
CA ILE A 144 2.63 15.84 13.56
C ILE A 144 3.26 17.12 13.03
N THR A 145 2.66 17.73 12.03
CA THR A 145 3.11 19.01 11.46
C THR A 145 2.17 20.12 11.89
N GLU A 146 2.68 21.33 11.93
CA GLU A 146 1.94 22.54 12.28
C GLU A 146 0.63 22.73 11.50
N GLU A 147 0.66 22.37 10.20
CA GLU A 147 -0.50 22.46 9.28
C GLU A 147 -1.70 21.60 9.69
N VAL A 148 -1.48 20.58 10.52
CA VAL A 148 -2.53 19.63 10.94
C VAL A 148 -2.82 19.67 12.44
N ASP A 149 -2.10 20.50 13.18
CA ASP A 149 -2.20 20.57 14.64
C ASP A 149 -3.63 20.88 15.12
N GLU A 150 -4.27 21.89 14.56
CA GLU A 150 -5.66 22.25 14.88
C GLU A 150 -6.69 21.15 14.55
N MET A 151 -6.33 20.19 13.68
CA MET A 151 -7.20 19.08 13.29
C MET A 151 -6.97 17.83 14.13
N ILE A 152 -5.98 17.82 15.01
CA ILE A 152 -5.65 16.66 15.84
C ILE A 152 -6.50 16.67 17.10
N THR A 153 -7.61 15.94 17.03
CA THR A 153 -8.41 15.68 18.23
C THR A 153 -7.75 14.61 19.12
N HIS A 154 -8.12 14.58 20.41
CA HIS A 154 -7.72 13.51 21.32
C HIS A 154 -7.95 12.11 20.75
N ASN A 155 -9.06 11.91 20.06
CA ASN A 155 -9.41 10.62 19.45
C ASN A 155 -8.44 10.23 18.31
N ILE A 156 -8.04 11.18 17.49
CA ILE A 156 -7.08 10.97 16.40
C ILE A 156 -5.71 10.64 16.98
N PHE A 157 -5.25 11.41 17.96
CA PHE A 157 -3.99 11.16 18.65
C PHE A 157 -3.97 9.79 19.33
N TYR A 158 -5.02 9.48 20.10
CA TYR A 158 -5.15 8.18 20.77
C TYR A 158 -5.14 7.04 19.73
N THR A 159 -5.85 7.19 18.63
CA THR A 159 -5.84 6.21 17.53
C THR A 159 -4.43 5.99 17.01
N ALA A 160 -3.65 7.05 16.79
CA ALA A 160 -2.29 6.95 16.27
C ALA A 160 -1.33 6.21 17.23
N ILE A 161 -1.34 6.56 18.50
CA ILE A 161 -0.42 5.98 19.49
C ILE A 161 -0.73 4.52 19.81
N THR A 162 -2.02 4.15 19.77
CA THR A 162 -2.47 2.77 20.02
C THR A 162 -2.19 1.82 18.86
N ARG A 163 -1.67 2.30 17.73
CA ARG A 163 -1.21 1.42 16.62
C ARG A 163 0.10 0.71 16.93
N SER A 164 0.83 1.17 17.94
CA SER A 164 2.13 0.61 18.31
C SER A 164 2.01 -0.53 19.31
N LYS A 165 2.62 -1.69 19.00
CA LYS A 165 2.73 -2.82 19.92
C LYS A 165 3.94 -2.74 20.84
N LYS A 166 5.10 -2.26 20.35
CA LYS A 166 6.38 -2.32 21.07
C LYS A 166 7.06 -0.96 21.21
N HIS A 167 7.16 -0.23 20.09
CA HIS A 167 7.96 0.99 20.03
C HIS A 167 7.17 2.13 19.40
N LEU A 168 7.01 3.22 20.16
CA LEU A 168 6.38 4.45 19.71
C LEU A 168 7.40 5.58 19.71
N LYS A 169 7.44 6.36 18.64
CA LYS A 169 8.18 7.61 18.56
C LYS A 169 7.30 8.68 17.94
N ILE A 170 7.21 9.84 18.59
CA ILE A 170 6.42 10.96 18.14
C ILE A 170 7.37 12.10 17.76
N TYR A 171 7.11 12.67 16.57
CA TYR A 171 7.80 13.85 16.06
C TYR A 171 6.77 14.96 15.88
N TRP A 172 7.00 16.08 16.54
CA TRP A 172 6.21 17.30 16.39
C TRP A 172 7.12 18.51 16.31
N SER A 173 6.60 19.63 15.79
CA SER A 173 7.33 20.89 15.81
C SER A 173 7.32 21.49 17.25
N PRO A 174 8.30 22.33 17.59
CA PRO A 174 8.30 23.01 18.91
C PRO A 174 7.01 23.78 19.18
N GLU A 175 6.43 24.37 18.15
CA GLU A 175 5.19 25.15 18.21
C GLU A 175 3.96 24.28 18.52
N THR A 176 3.99 23.02 18.15
CA THR A 176 2.91 22.04 18.39
C THR A 176 2.92 21.47 19.81
N GLN A 177 3.94 21.79 20.61
CA GLN A 177 4.14 21.21 21.94
C GLN A 177 3.47 22.03 23.06
N GLU A 178 2.99 23.23 22.79
CA GLU A 178 2.26 24.09 23.72
C GLU A 178 0.76 23.76 23.74
#